data_18f40ae3b924665c50c8fc15e79588ad
#
_entry.id   18f40ae3b924665c50c8fc15e79588ad
#
_cell.length_a   1.000
_cell.length_b   1.000
_cell.length_c   1.000
_cell.angle_alpha   90.00
_cell.angle_beta   90.00
_cell.angle_gamma   90.00
#
_symmetry.space_group_name_H-M   'P 1'
#
loop_
_entity.id
_entity.type
_entity.pdbx_description
1 polymer ?
#
loop_
_entity_poly.entity_id
_entity_poly.type
_entity_poly.pdbx_seq_one_letter_code
_entity_poly.pdbx_strand_id
1 'polypeptide(L)'
;MQENMTEISSKTNDIVGKPTSKKERLPWNYISLKNAKINAQNMYVTNNISSDLPTLKQMQYVCMWLYKAGYDVYNDSSKFGNYSNVNFKFTGYYSENNGMSYEYGKDILKSQKNMILSSGSTDRNMTNNLYDIAGNLWEYTDDYFQINEKQIMGYYCVGGHYDNTGDSYPAYSSNLKNVYPLEKVGFRISLFLKN
;
A
#
# COMPACT_ATOMS: atom_id res chain seq x y z
N MET A 1 1.97 7.07 -3.93
CA MET A 1 2.93 6.12 -3.31
C MET A 1 2.30 5.63 -2.03
N GLN A 2 2.65 4.42 -1.59
CA GLN A 2 2.30 3.97 -0.24
C GLN A 2 2.94 4.89 0.79
N GLU A 3 2.25 5.09 1.91
CA GLU A 3 2.78 5.97 2.95
C GLU A 3 3.94 5.31 3.69
N ASN A 4 4.94 6.10 4.02
CA ASN A 4 6.22 5.64 4.51
C ASN A 4 6.51 6.18 5.90
N MET A 5 7.25 5.40 6.67
CA MET A 5 7.92 5.91 7.87
C MET A 5 9.15 6.74 7.50
N THR A 6 9.52 7.65 8.40
CA THR A 6 10.79 8.38 8.31
C THR A 6 11.97 7.51 8.69
N GLU A 7 11.73 6.44 9.46
CA GLU A 7 12.72 5.49 9.96
C GLU A 7 12.47 4.08 9.42
N ILE A 8 13.40 3.16 9.68
CA ILE A 8 13.29 1.76 9.28
C ILE A 8 12.09 1.12 9.97
N SER A 9 11.23 0.49 9.17
CA SER A 9 10.08 -0.26 9.63
C SER A 9 10.47 -1.45 10.54
N SER A 10 9.70 -1.68 11.59
CA SER A 10 9.88 -2.80 12.51
C SER A 10 8.53 -3.26 13.07
N LYS A 11 8.50 -4.39 13.78
CA LYS A 11 7.27 -4.89 14.45
C LYS A 11 6.69 -3.92 15.50
N THR A 12 7.43 -2.90 15.90
CA THR A 12 7.02 -1.89 16.89
C THR A 12 6.43 -0.62 16.26
N ASN A 13 6.06 -0.66 14.97
CA ASN A 13 5.63 0.51 14.20
C ASN A 13 4.16 0.89 14.38
N ASP A 14 3.45 0.30 15.31
CA ASP A 14 2.07 0.68 15.62
C ASP A 14 2.00 1.94 16.48
N ILE A 15 2.44 3.05 15.91
CA ILE A 15 2.53 4.35 16.56
C ILE A 15 1.80 5.43 15.78
N VAL A 16 1.45 6.50 16.48
CA VAL A 16 1.04 7.76 15.85
C VAL A 16 2.28 8.57 15.47
N GLY A 17 2.38 8.96 14.21
CA GLY A 17 3.50 9.73 13.68
C GLY A 17 3.10 10.50 12.43
N LYS A 18 4.05 11.16 11.82
CA LYS A 18 3.82 11.87 10.56
C LYS A 18 4.36 11.02 9.39
N PRO A 19 3.49 10.45 8.54
CA PRO A 19 3.93 9.72 7.37
C PRO A 19 4.56 10.66 6.34
N THR A 20 5.28 10.06 5.39
CA THR A 20 5.81 10.78 4.23
C THR A 20 5.44 10.01 2.96
N SER A 21 4.99 10.72 1.92
CA SER A 21 4.78 10.17 0.59
C SER A 21 5.98 10.52 -0.29
N LYS A 22 7.00 9.68 -0.30
CA LYS A 22 8.27 9.98 -0.95
C LYS A 22 8.90 8.73 -1.58
N LYS A 23 9.51 8.92 -2.76
CA LYS A 23 10.30 7.87 -3.45
C LYS A 23 11.45 7.38 -2.55
N GLU A 24 11.77 6.09 -2.66
CA GLU A 24 12.86 5.41 -1.94
C GLU A 24 12.71 5.39 -0.41
N ARG A 25 11.49 5.60 0.09
CA ARG A 25 11.19 5.43 1.51
C ARG A 25 10.51 4.09 1.76
N LEU A 26 10.76 3.55 2.95
CA LEU A 26 10.18 2.26 3.36
C LEU A 26 8.67 2.41 3.55
N PRO A 27 7.86 1.50 3.00
CA PRO A 27 6.43 1.51 3.25
C PRO A 27 6.17 1.23 4.74
N TRP A 28 5.17 1.89 5.30
CA TRP A 28 4.79 1.72 6.69
C TRP A 28 3.89 0.49 6.84
N ASN A 29 4.45 -0.61 7.33
CA ASN A 29 3.73 -1.81 7.73
C ASN A 29 3.73 -1.99 9.25
N TYR A 30 3.16 -3.08 9.78
CA TYR A 30 2.98 -3.31 11.21
C TYR A 30 2.24 -2.17 11.94
N ILE A 31 1.35 -1.49 11.25
CA ILE A 31 0.50 -0.43 11.78
C ILE A 31 -0.95 -0.92 11.90
N SER A 32 -1.61 -0.63 13.01
CA SER A 32 -3.05 -0.88 13.15
C SER A 32 -3.86 0.10 12.29
N LEU A 33 -5.06 -0.29 11.88
CA LEU A 33 -5.93 0.62 11.16
C LEU A 33 -6.19 1.92 11.92
N LYS A 34 -6.38 1.84 13.24
CA LYS A 34 -6.59 3.01 14.09
C LYS A 34 -5.47 4.04 13.94
N ASN A 35 -4.22 3.57 14.06
CA ASN A 35 -3.06 4.46 13.95
C ASN A 35 -2.80 4.88 12.49
N ALA A 36 -3.04 4.01 11.52
CA ALA A 36 -2.99 4.37 10.09
C ALA A 36 -3.95 5.51 9.76
N LYS A 37 -5.19 5.45 10.26
CA LYS A 37 -6.19 6.51 10.07
C LYS A 37 -5.78 7.81 10.74
N ILE A 38 -5.35 7.79 11.99
CA ILE A 38 -4.85 8.99 12.70
C ILE A 38 -3.67 9.62 11.94
N ASN A 39 -2.72 8.80 11.49
CA ASN A 39 -1.56 9.26 10.74
C ASN A 39 -1.97 9.85 9.38
N ALA A 40 -2.91 9.22 8.67
CA ALA A 40 -3.44 9.74 7.42
C ALA A 40 -4.11 11.12 7.63
N GLN A 41 -4.93 11.26 8.65
CA GLN A 41 -5.61 12.51 8.99
C GLN A 41 -4.67 13.64 9.39
N ASN A 42 -3.52 13.30 9.99
CA ASN A 42 -2.52 14.28 10.43
C ASN A 42 -1.50 14.69 9.36
N MET A 43 -1.51 14.04 8.18
CA MET A 43 -0.47 14.29 7.17
C MET A 43 -0.61 15.64 6.50
N TYR A 44 -1.80 15.99 6.04
CA TYR A 44 -2.08 17.25 5.35
C TYR A 44 -3.32 17.92 5.94
N VAL A 45 -3.09 18.92 6.79
CA VAL A 45 -4.16 19.72 7.38
C VAL A 45 -3.89 21.18 7.08
N THR A 46 -4.70 21.74 6.20
CA THR A 46 -4.73 23.19 5.91
C THR A 46 -6.17 23.70 5.99
N ASN A 47 -6.37 25.00 5.79
CA ASN A 47 -7.73 25.56 5.74
C ASN A 47 -8.57 24.94 4.61
N ASN A 48 -7.94 24.57 3.48
CA ASN A 48 -8.61 24.14 2.26
C ASN A 48 -8.45 22.65 1.96
N ILE A 49 -7.56 21.94 2.67
CA ILE A 49 -7.24 20.52 2.38
C ILE A 49 -7.28 19.74 3.69
N SER A 50 -7.85 18.56 3.61
CA SER A 50 -7.71 17.49 4.61
C SER A 50 -7.21 16.22 3.97
N SER A 51 -6.64 15.33 4.76
CA SER A 51 -6.24 13.99 4.33
C SER A 51 -6.91 12.93 5.19
N ASP A 52 -7.14 11.77 4.62
CA ASP A 52 -7.66 10.58 5.31
C ASP A 52 -7.28 9.31 4.52
N LEU A 53 -7.62 8.14 5.05
CA LEU A 53 -7.59 6.91 4.27
C LEU A 53 -8.60 6.98 3.13
N PRO A 54 -8.31 6.42 1.95
CA PRO A 54 -9.29 6.30 0.89
C PRO A 54 -10.40 5.32 1.29
N THR A 55 -11.60 5.53 0.79
CA THR A 55 -12.65 4.49 0.83
C THR A 55 -12.39 3.41 -0.22
N LEU A 56 -12.96 2.23 -0.03
CA LEU A 56 -12.95 1.15 -1.02
C LEU A 56 -13.49 1.64 -2.38
N LYS A 57 -14.57 2.40 -2.37
CA LYS A 57 -15.17 2.98 -3.57
C LYS A 57 -14.24 3.95 -4.30
N GLN A 58 -13.51 4.78 -3.56
CA GLN A 58 -12.50 5.68 -4.16
C GLN A 58 -11.38 4.89 -4.83
N MET A 59 -10.87 3.82 -4.18
CA MET A 59 -9.86 2.95 -4.77
C MET A 59 -10.38 2.22 -6.02
N GLN A 60 -11.63 1.79 -6.01
CA GLN A 60 -12.28 1.22 -7.19
C GLN A 60 -12.36 2.23 -8.35
N TYR A 61 -12.65 3.50 -8.09
CA TYR A 61 -12.63 4.55 -9.12
C TYR A 61 -11.23 4.80 -9.67
N VAL A 62 -10.19 4.76 -8.84
CA VAL A 62 -8.79 4.82 -9.31
C VAL A 62 -8.49 3.65 -10.24
N CYS A 63 -8.87 2.43 -9.87
CA CYS A 63 -8.71 1.26 -10.74
C CYS A 63 -9.49 1.39 -12.06
N MET A 64 -10.73 1.87 -12.05
CA MET A 64 -11.50 2.12 -13.27
C MET A 64 -10.81 3.14 -14.19
N TRP A 65 -10.26 4.19 -13.62
CA TRP A 65 -9.51 5.19 -14.39
C TRP A 65 -8.23 4.60 -15.00
N LEU A 66 -7.47 3.81 -14.23
CA LEU A 66 -6.29 3.11 -14.73
C LEU A 66 -6.62 2.08 -15.81
N TYR A 67 -7.74 1.37 -15.68
CA TYR A 67 -8.21 0.45 -16.72
C TYR A 67 -8.48 1.16 -18.05
N LYS A 68 -9.13 2.32 -18.00
CA LYS A 68 -9.33 3.16 -19.19
C LYS A 68 -8.01 3.67 -19.80
N ALA A 69 -6.96 3.77 -19.00
CA ALA A 69 -5.62 4.12 -19.45
C ALA A 69 -4.81 2.90 -19.95
N GLY A 70 -5.41 1.71 -19.99
CA GLY A 70 -4.80 0.50 -20.55
C GLY A 70 -4.08 -0.42 -19.55
N TYR A 71 -4.21 -0.18 -18.25
CA TYR A 71 -3.65 -1.08 -17.22
C TYR A 71 -4.63 -2.20 -16.88
N ASP A 72 -4.16 -3.45 -16.85
CA ASP A 72 -4.99 -4.59 -16.44
C ASP A 72 -5.07 -4.68 -14.90
N VAL A 73 -5.95 -3.90 -14.32
CA VAL A 73 -6.18 -3.82 -12.87
C VAL A 73 -7.17 -4.88 -12.38
N TYR A 74 -7.87 -5.58 -13.28
CA TYR A 74 -8.93 -6.51 -12.92
C TYR A 74 -8.52 -7.98 -12.99
N ASN A 75 -7.68 -8.34 -13.98
CA ASN A 75 -7.34 -9.75 -14.21
C ASN A 75 -5.89 -10.07 -13.81
N ASP A 76 -4.91 -9.27 -14.25
CA ASP A 76 -3.50 -9.50 -13.93
C ASP A 76 -2.71 -8.20 -13.88
N SER A 77 -2.35 -7.81 -12.66
CA SER A 77 -1.53 -6.63 -12.41
C SER A 77 -0.02 -6.92 -12.33
N SER A 78 0.41 -8.12 -12.72
CA SER A 78 1.83 -8.54 -12.68
C SER A 78 2.76 -7.63 -13.48
N LYS A 79 2.26 -6.95 -14.51
CA LYS A 79 3.06 -6.03 -15.35
C LYS A 79 3.54 -4.77 -14.62
N PHE A 80 2.82 -4.31 -13.60
CA PHE A 80 3.09 -3.05 -12.91
C PHE A 80 3.01 -3.16 -11.38
N GLY A 81 2.95 -4.38 -10.82
CA GLY A 81 2.89 -4.62 -9.39
C GLY A 81 4.11 -5.36 -8.85
N ASN A 82 4.40 -5.18 -7.57
CA ASN A 82 5.39 -5.98 -6.85
C ASN A 82 4.73 -7.23 -6.28
N TYR A 83 4.79 -8.33 -7.03
CA TYR A 83 4.22 -9.64 -6.72
C TYR A 83 5.28 -10.74 -6.68
N SER A 84 4.95 -11.90 -6.09
CA SER A 84 5.88 -13.05 -5.98
C SER A 84 6.31 -13.61 -7.33
N ASN A 85 5.41 -13.61 -8.32
CA ASN A 85 5.59 -14.24 -9.64
C ASN A 85 6.28 -13.34 -10.69
N VAL A 86 6.86 -12.20 -10.30
CA VAL A 86 7.42 -11.26 -11.27
C VAL A 86 8.95 -11.11 -11.16
N ASN A 87 9.57 -10.84 -12.31
CA ASN A 87 11.00 -10.56 -12.45
C ASN A 87 11.19 -9.12 -12.95
N PHE A 88 11.98 -8.34 -12.24
CA PHE A 88 12.39 -7.00 -12.68
C PHE A 88 13.58 -6.49 -11.88
N LYS A 89 14.24 -5.46 -12.39
CA LYS A 89 15.31 -4.75 -11.66
C LYS A 89 14.72 -3.61 -10.85
N PHE A 90 15.30 -3.37 -9.69
CA PHE A 90 14.94 -2.25 -8.83
C PHE A 90 16.19 -1.62 -8.19
N THR A 91 16.05 -0.39 -7.72
CA THR A 91 17.03 0.31 -6.90
C THR A 91 16.33 0.91 -5.70
N GLY A 92 16.80 0.62 -4.50
CA GLY A 92 16.18 1.10 -3.26
C GLY A 92 16.31 0.10 -2.13
N TYR A 93 15.60 0.38 -1.04
CA TYR A 93 15.56 -0.54 0.09
C TYR A 93 14.58 -1.69 -0.18
N TYR A 94 14.92 -2.87 0.32
CA TYR A 94 14.11 -4.08 0.22
C TYR A 94 14.21 -4.93 1.49
N SER A 95 13.21 -5.77 1.73
CA SER A 95 13.17 -6.73 2.81
C SER A 95 12.67 -8.08 2.32
N GLU A 96 13.45 -9.14 2.54
CA GLU A 96 13.07 -10.55 2.30
C GLU A 96 12.48 -11.22 3.57
N ASN A 97 12.42 -10.50 4.69
CA ASN A 97 11.95 -11.01 5.98
C ASN A 97 10.75 -10.22 6.54
N ASN A 98 9.78 -9.93 5.67
CA ASN A 98 8.50 -9.31 6.01
C ASN A 98 8.60 -7.89 6.61
N GLY A 99 9.67 -7.16 6.30
CA GLY A 99 9.89 -5.80 6.82
C GLY A 99 10.50 -5.76 8.21
N MET A 100 11.09 -6.85 8.68
CA MET A 100 11.81 -6.87 9.98
C MET A 100 13.18 -6.20 9.90
N SER A 101 13.81 -6.26 8.74
CA SER A 101 15.02 -5.53 8.41
C SER A 101 15.03 -5.18 6.91
N TYR A 102 15.77 -4.15 6.55
CA TYR A 102 15.88 -3.67 5.18
C TYR A 102 17.35 -3.52 4.77
N GLU A 103 17.61 -3.89 3.52
CA GLU A 103 18.89 -3.69 2.86
C GLU A 103 18.72 -2.73 1.68
N TYR A 104 19.79 -2.01 1.33
CA TYR A 104 19.80 -1.18 0.13
C TYR A 104 20.44 -1.93 -1.02
N GLY A 105 19.80 -1.94 -2.19
CA GLY A 105 20.32 -2.52 -3.41
C GLY A 105 20.25 -1.57 -4.59
N LYS A 106 21.25 -1.64 -5.47
CA LYS A 106 21.29 -0.91 -6.73
C LYS A 106 21.25 -1.91 -7.89
N ASP A 107 20.31 -1.73 -8.82
CA ASP A 107 20.11 -2.60 -9.99
C ASP A 107 19.93 -4.09 -9.64
N ILE A 108 19.32 -4.36 -8.48
CA ILE A 108 19.07 -5.73 -8.01
C ILE A 108 17.98 -6.39 -8.83
N LEU A 109 18.24 -7.59 -9.31
CA LEU A 109 17.23 -8.42 -9.97
C LEU A 109 16.33 -9.10 -8.92
N LYS A 110 15.07 -8.69 -8.87
CA LYS A 110 14.03 -9.47 -8.21
C LYS A 110 13.67 -10.65 -9.10
N SER A 111 14.00 -11.86 -8.66
CA SER A 111 13.75 -13.10 -9.40
C SER A 111 12.70 -13.94 -8.67
N GLN A 112 11.41 -13.64 -8.87
CA GLN A 112 10.27 -14.34 -8.25
C GLN A 112 10.42 -14.51 -6.72
N LYS A 113 11.05 -13.54 -6.06
CA LYS A 113 11.22 -13.54 -4.61
C LYS A 113 10.10 -12.77 -3.91
N ASN A 114 9.76 -13.24 -2.73
CA ASN A 114 8.85 -12.54 -1.83
C ASN A 114 9.63 -11.45 -1.10
N MET A 115 9.43 -10.19 -1.48
CA MET A 115 10.10 -9.07 -0.83
C MET A 115 9.27 -7.79 -0.84
N ILE A 116 9.33 -7.07 0.25
CA ILE A 116 8.83 -5.70 0.33
C ILE A 116 9.87 -4.79 -0.32
N LEU A 117 9.42 -3.85 -1.14
CA LEU A 117 10.27 -2.84 -1.76
C LEU A 117 9.94 -1.46 -1.21
N SER A 118 10.94 -0.58 -1.16
CA SER A 118 10.71 0.84 -0.92
C SER A 118 9.83 1.45 -2.02
N SER A 119 9.03 2.45 -1.65
CA SER A 119 8.09 3.09 -2.58
C SER A 119 8.83 3.69 -3.78
N GLY A 120 8.33 3.40 -4.99
CA GLY A 120 8.92 3.91 -6.22
C GLY A 120 10.35 3.43 -6.50
N SER A 121 10.74 2.25 -6.00
CA SER A 121 12.06 1.65 -6.25
C SER A 121 12.28 1.24 -7.72
N THR A 122 11.23 1.20 -8.51
CA THR A 122 11.26 0.95 -9.95
C THR A 122 10.14 1.74 -10.63
N ASP A 123 10.45 2.30 -11.80
CA ASP A 123 9.45 3.01 -12.63
C ASP A 123 8.42 2.05 -13.23
N ARG A 124 8.72 0.74 -13.27
CA ARG A 124 7.78 -0.30 -13.66
C ARG A 124 6.50 -0.29 -12.80
N ASN A 125 6.62 0.01 -11.51
CA ASN A 125 5.50 0.06 -10.58
C ASN A 125 4.76 1.42 -10.60
N MET A 126 5.03 2.27 -11.60
CA MET A 126 4.35 3.53 -11.80
C MET A 126 3.24 3.40 -12.85
N THR A 127 2.05 3.81 -12.49
CA THR A 127 0.87 3.88 -13.36
C THR A 127 0.32 5.30 -13.33
N ASN A 128 0.45 6.07 -14.42
CA ASN A 128 -0.04 7.45 -14.48
C ASN A 128 0.32 8.30 -13.25
N ASN A 129 1.61 8.30 -12.86
CA ASN A 129 2.15 8.98 -11.66
C ASN A 129 1.67 8.43 -10.30
N LEU A 130 0.97 7.30 -10.27
CA LEU A 130 0.71 6.55 -9.06
C LEU A 130 1.73 5.42 -8.93
N TYR A 131 2.43 5.36 -7.80
CA TYR A 131 3.35 4.27 -7.51
C TYR A 131 2.71 3.23 -6.60
N ASP A 132 3.11 1.96 -6.82
CA ASP A 132 2.80 0.83 -5.96
C ASP A 132 1.28 0.65 -5.71
N ILE A 133 0.46 0.88 -6.73
CA ILE A 133 -1.00 0.69 -6.67
C ILE A 133 -1.37 -0.80 -6.66
N ALA A 134 -0.43 -1.67 -7.00
CA ALA A 134 -0.60 -3.11 -7.12
C ALA A 134 0.55 -3.85 -6.44
N GLY A 135 0.24 -4.83 -5.59
CA GLY A 135 1.20 -5.61 -4.84
C GLY A 135 1.93 -4.79 -3.77
N ASN A 136 3.13 -5.20 -3.40
CA ASN A 136 3.95 -4.68 -2.32
C ASN A 136 3.32 -4.86 -0.93
N LEU A 137 2.36 -4.04 -0.53
CA LEU A 137 1.55 -4.20 0.68
C LEU A 137 0.07 -4.03 0.36
N TRP A 138 -0.80 -4.80 1.00
CA TRP A 138 -2.20 -4.46 1.10
C TRP A 138 -2.34 -3.06 1.70
N GLU A 139 -3.31 -2.29 1.25
CA GLU A 139 -3.54 -0.92 1.72
C GLU A 139 -4.89 -0.82 2.41
N TYR A 140 -4.90 -0.35 3.66
CA TYR A 140 -6.13 -0.09 4.38
C TYR A 140 -7.03 0.91 3.65
N THR A 141 -8.32 0.63 3.67
CA THR A 141 -9.37 1.60 3.34
C THR A 141 -10.13 2.01 4.61
N ASP A 142 -10.92 3.08 4.53
CA ASP A 142 -11.79 3.52 5.63
C ASP A 142 -13.07 2.70 5.76
N ASP A 143 -13.23 1.65 4.94
CA ASP A 143 -14.40 0.79 4.95
C ASP A 143 -14.17 -0.47 5.76
N TYR A 144 -15.21 -0.88 6.49
CA TYR A 144 -15.18 -2.06 7.34
C TYR A 144 -16.40 -2.94 7.12
N PHE A 145 -16.27 -4.22 7.45
CA PHE A 145 -17.36 -5.15 7.50
C PHE A 145 -17.76 -5.40 8.96
N GLN A 146 -19.05 -5.18 9.27
CA GLN A 146 -19.58 -5.46 10.60
C GLN A 146 -20.83 -6.34 10.50
N ILE A 147 -20.98 -7.25 11.46
CA ILE A 147 -22.16 -8.13 11.55
C ILE A 147 -23.32 -7.38 12.21
N ASN A 148 -23.03 -6.53 13.17
CA ASN A 148 -24.01 -5.70 13.88
C ASN A 148 -23.30 -4.46 14.43
N GLU A 149 -24.05 -3.53 15.02
CA GLU A 149 -23.53 -2.24 15.53
C GLU A 149 -22.34 -2.36 16.52
N LYS A 150 -22.13 -3.54 17.12
CA LYS A 150 -21.09 -3.76 18.14
C LYS A 150 -19.95 -4.66 17.68
N GLN A 151 -20.07 -5.32 16.52
CA GLN A 151 -19.10 -6.34 16.08
C GLN A 151 -18.55 -6.06 14.69
N ILE A 152 -17.36 -5.45 14.63
CA ILE A 152 -16.58 -5.29 13.42
C ILE A 152 -15.79 -6.58 13.18
N MET A 153 -15.96 -7.18 12.00
CA MET A 153 -15.27 -8.41 11.60
C MET A 153 -13.90 -8.15 10.97
N GLY A 154 -13.74 -7.00 10.35
CA GLY A 154 -12.49 -6.63 9.69
C GLY A 154 -12.65 -5.40 8.82
N TYR A 155 -11.54 -4.98 8.27
CA TYR A 155 -11.46 -3.82 7.36
C TYR A 155 -11.07 -4.25 5.97
N TYR A 156 -11.59 -3.56 4.97
CA TYR A 156 -11.20 -3.80 3.59
C TYR A 156 -9.80 -3.24 3.33
N CYS A 157 -8.97 -4.09 2.74
CA CYS A 157 -7.67 -3.71 2.17
C CYS A 157 -7.66 -4.02 0.69
N VAL A 158 -6.93 -3.25 -0.09
CA VAL A 158 -6.89 -3.32 -1.55
C VAL A 158 -5.48 -3.52 -2.09
N GLY A 159 -5.36 -3.97 -3.34
CA GLY A 159 -4.13 -3.94 -4.13
C GLY A 159 -3.25 -5.19 -4.08
N GLY A 160 -3.50 -6.16 -3.19
CA GLY A 160 -2.62 -7.31 -3.00
C GLY A 160 -1.31 -6.99 -2.26
N HIS A 161 -0.43 -7.97 -2.08
CA HIS A 161 0.89 -7.78 -1.47
C HIS A 161 1.98 -8.58 -2.17
N TYR A 162 3.24 -8.37 -1.79
CA TYR A 162 4.45 -8.92 -2.39
C TYR A 162 4.51 -10.46 -2.48
N ASP A 163 3.75 -11.17 -1.64
CA ASP A 163 3.69 -12.65 -1.58
C ASP A 163 2.45 -13.22 -2.33
N ASN A 164 1.63 -12.36 -2.94
CA ASN A 164 0.57 -12.74 -3.85
C ASN A 164 1.11 -12.87 -5.29
N THR A 165 0.28 -13.40 -6.19
CA THR A 165 0.47 -13.27 -7.64
C THR A 165 -0.47 -12.20 -8.19
N GLY A 166 -0.08 -11.53 -9.27
CA GLY A 166 -0.84 -10.40 -9.81
C GLY A 166 -2.15 -10.78 -10.48
N ASP A 167 -2.31 -12.05 -10.88
CA ASP A 167 -3.55 -12.64 -11.40
C ASP A 167 -4.50 -13.10 -10.28
N SER A 168 -3.96 -13.58 -9.15
CA SER A 168 -4.80 -13.98 -8.01
C SER A 168 -5.33 -12.79 -7.22
N TYR A 169 -4.52 -11.74 -7.10
CA TYR A 169 -4.87 -10.51 -6.39
C TYR A 169 -4.45 -9.25 -7.17
N PRO A 170 -5.11 -8.96 -8.31
CA PRO A 170 -4.82 -7.74 -9.06
C PRO A 170 -5.15 -6.46 -8.27
N ALA A 171 -4.77 -5.30 -8.80
CA ALA A 171 -4.91 -4.00 -8.12
C ALA A 171 -6.33 -3.71 -7.62
N TYR A 172 -7.36 -4.17 -8.34
CA TYR A 172 -8.78 -4.02 -7.96
C TYR A 172 -9.20 -4.93 -6.82
N SER A 173 -8.42 -5.95 -6.47
CA SER A 173 -8.78 -6.93 -5.45
C SER A 173 -8.91 -6.27 -4.09
N SER A 174 -9.92 -6.71 -3.34
CA SER A 174 -10.11 -6.35 -1.93
C SER A 174 -10.18 -7.60 -1.07
N ASN A 175 -9.74 -7.47 0.17
CA ASN A 175 -9.79 -8.54 1.16
C ASN A 175 -10.07 -7.96 2.54
N LEU A 176 -10.73 -8.73 3.40
CA LEU A 176 -10.92 -8.37 4.81
C LEU A 176 -9.67 -8.73 5.61
N LYS A 177 -9.19 -7.78 6.40
CA LYS A 177 -8.06 -7.95 7.31
C LYS A 177 -8.46 -7.58 8.73
N ASN A 178 -7.74 -8.18 9.68
CA ASN A 178 -7.90 -7.84 11.10
C ASN A 178 -7.43 -6.41 11.37
N VAL A 179 -7.92 -5.86 12.46
CA VAL A 179 -7.57 -4.51 12.94
C VAL A 179 -6.15 -4.40 13.51
N TYR A 180 -5.52 -5.54 13.78
CA TYR A 180 -4.18 -5.60 14.39
C TYR A 180 -3.08 -5.27 13.39
N PRO A 181 -1.93 -4.78 13.86
CA PRO A 181 -0.76 -4.56 13.02
C PRO A 181 -0.32 -5.82 12.28
N LEU A 182 -0.23 -5.77 10.97
CA LEU A 182 0.15 -6.87 10.11
C LEU A 182 1.36 -6.50 9.24
N GLU A 183 2.23 -7.47 9.01
CA GLU A 183 3.44 -7.32 8.20
C GLU A 183 3.17 -6.98 6.73
N LYS A 184 2.05 -7.46 6.21
CA LYS A 184 1.67 -7.36 4.79
C LYS A 184 0.66 -6.26 4.50
N VAL A 185 0.38 -5.41 5.48
CA VAL A 185 -0.60 -4.32 5.37
C VAL A 185 0.05 -2.99 5.72
N GLY A 186 -0.12 -2.04 4.82
CA GLY A 186 0.23 -0.64 5.00
C GLY A 186 -0.99 0.24 4.72
N PHE A 187 -0.75 1.48 4.32
CA PHE A 187 -1.82 2.41 3.97
C PHE A 187 -1.36 3.44 2.94
N ARG A 188 -2.33 4.05 2.32
CA ARG A 188 -2.22 5.18 1.40
C ARG A 188 -3.16 6.27 1.88
N ILE A 189 -2.86 7.51 1.58
CA ILE A 189 -3.76 8.63 1.88
C ILE A 189 -4.47 9.14 0.63
N SER A 190 -5.64 9.73 0.85
CA SER A 190 -6.36 10.57 -0.10
C SER A 190 -6.43 12.01 0.41
N LEU A 191 -6.39 12.96 -0.51
CA LEU A 191 -6.54 14.39 -0.21
C LEU A 191 -7.96 14.83 -0.59
N PHE A 192 -8.55 15.64 0.27
CA PHE A 192 -9.90 16.16 0.11
C PHE A 192 -9.88 17.69 0.15
N LEU A 193 -10.57 18.31 -0.79
CA LEU A 193 -10.85 19.75 -0.70
C LEU A 193 -11.96 19.98 0.34
N LYS A 194 -11.72 20.92 1.23
CA LYS A 194 -12.75 21.38 2.17
C LYS A 194 -13.62 22.43 1.47
N ASN A 195 -14.91 22.22 1.51
CA ASN A 195 -15.90 23.19 1.02
C ASN A 195 -16.07 24.33 2.02
#